data_7b660e05e9d36d9e171fb4414368a864
#
_entry.id   7b660e05e9d36d9e171fb4414368a864
#
_cell.length_a   1.000
_cell.length_b   1.000
_cell.length_c   1.000
_cell.angle_alpha   90.00
_cell.angle_beta   90.00
_cell.angle_gamma   90.00
#
_symmetry.space_group_name_H-M   'P 1'
#
loop_
_entity.id
_entity.type
_entity.pdbx_description
1 polymer ?
#
loop_
_entity_poly.entity_id
_entity_poly.type
_entity_poly.pdbx_seq_one_letter_code
_entity_poly.pdbx_strand_id
1 'polypeptide(L)'
;MRGGDVNSCFEEVVPEPDHNASHNDWSDVDLNARIMVSKQYDRQSPFRLLGAAAAPQTIASSAVIVSCPHAGRHYPEELVAAGSIGIEALRDLEDFAVDALLDDLRHTNIGGISSQIARAYIDVNRPEDALDQNMFHEPVTAAKQSRKVLAGYGLLPRLTSARTPIHDTLLSADAATQRIQFAYRPYHNKLQELLGYAMQNHGHYLLIDCHSMPATDQYDRHLPDIVRGLPWPNFGPLYRQTD
;
A
#
# COMPACT_ATOMS: atom_id res chain seq x y z
N MET A 1 7.78 -52.82 -34.94
CA MET A 1 8.26 -51.89 -35.98
C MET A 1 8.04 -50.49 -35.53
N ARG A 2 9.14 -49.74 -35.34
CA ARG A 2 9.39 -48.30 -35.43
C ARG A 2 8.30 -47.41 -34.74
N GLY A 3 8.49 -46.69 -33.69
CA GLY A 3 9.61 -45.76 -33.42
C GLY A 3 9.28 -44.42 -34.01
N GLY A 4 8.81 -43.48 -33.18
CA GLY A 4 8.56 -42.10 -33.56
C GLY A 4 8.68 -41.24 -32.32
N ASP A 5 9.90 -40.79 -32.01
CA ASP A 5 10.20 -39.70 -31.08
C ASP A 5 9.62 -38.40 -31.60
N VAL A 6 8.94 -37.69 -30.73
CA VAL A 6 8.65 -36.27 -30.91
C VAL A 6 8.93 -35.54 -29.60
N ASN A 7 10.24 -35.37 -29.34
CA ASN A 7 10.72 -34.31 -28.47
C ASN A 7 11.11 -33.14 -29.38
N SER A 8 10.24 -32.12 -29.52
CA SER A 8 10.63 -30.80 -30.01
C SER A 8 10.49 -29.82 -28.88
N CYS A 9 11.59 -29.62 -28.18
CA CYS A 9 11.80 -28.46 -27.31
C CYS A 9 11.71 -27.20 -28.15
N PHE A 10 10.71 -26.37 -27.89
CA PHE A 10 10.76 -24.96 -28.25
C PHE A 10 11.60 -24.28 -27.17
N GLU A 11 12.84 -23.97 -27.46
CA GLU A 11 13.61 -22.97 -26.75
C GLU A 11 13.06 -21.61 -27.17
N GLU A 12 12.25 -21.01 -26.31
CA GLU A 12 11.88 -19.61 -26.40
C GLU A 12 13.09 -18.80 -25.94
N VAL A 13 13.80 -18.20 -26.91
CA VAL A 13 14.91 -17.28 -26.65
C VAL A 13 14.29 -16.00 -26.12
N VAL A 14 14.35 -15.82 -24.81
CA VAL A 14 14.05 -14.54 -24.16
C VAL A 14 15.17 -13.57 -24.53
N PRO A 15 14.91 -12.44 -25.23
CA PRO A 15 15.93 -11.45 -25.52
C PRO A 15 16.46 -10.85 -24.23
N GLU A 16 17.78 -10.78 -24.10
CA GLU A 16 18.43 -10.07 -22.98
C GLU A 16 17.98 -8.59 -22.96
N PRO A 17 17.75 -7.99 -21.77
CA PRO A 17 17.40 -6.59 -21.66
C PRO A 17 18.56 -5.73 -22.15
N ASP A 18 18.27 -4.78 -23.03
CA ASP A 18 19.19 -3.80 -23.54
C ASP A 18 19.68 -2.87 -22.41
N HIS A 19 20.89 -3.08 -21.94
CA HIS A 19 21.53 -2.28 -20.87
C HIS A 19 21.89 -0.85 -21.28
N ASN A 20 21.46 -0.42 -22.48
CA ASN A 20 21.73 0.93 -23.01
C ASN A 20 20.49 1.81 -23.12
N ALA A 21 19.39 1.47 -22.48
CA ALA A 21 18.24 2.40 -22.35
C ALA A 21 18.65 3.55 -21.43
N SER A 22 19.01 4.67 -22.05
CA SER A 22 19.25 5.95 -21.42
C SER A 22 18.14 6.32 -20.43
N HIS A 23 18.52 6.89 -19.30
CA HIS A 23 17.64 7.47 -18.27
C HIS A 23 16.36 8.02 -18.89
N ASN A 24 15.24 7.36 -18.59
CA ASN A 24 13.94 7.88 -18.95
C ASN A 24 13.77 9.20 -18.22
N ASP A 25 13.71 10.26 -18.99
CA ASP A 25 13.36 11.59 -18.53
C ASP A 25 11.88 11.59 -18.08
N TRP A 26 11.67 11.47 -16.78
CA TRP A 26 10.35 11.53 -16.14
C TRP A 26 9.95 12.98 -15.82
N SER A 27 10.71 13.98 -16.34
CA SER A 27 10.53 15.40 -16.03
C SER A 27 9.27 16.02 -16.65
N ASP A 28 8.68 15.43 -17.70
CA ASP A 28 7.58 16.02 -18.47
C ASP A 28 6.19 15.42 -18.19
N VAL A 29 6.00 14.66 -17.12
CA VAL A 29 4.64 14.26 -16.71
C VAL A 29 3.97 15.44 -16.02
N ASP A 30 3.07 16.08 -16.72
CA ASP A 30 2.33 17.28 -16.34
C ASP A 30 1.80 17.22 -14.89
N LEU A 31 2.45 17.99 -14.01
CA LEU A 31 2.10 18.13 -12.59
C LEU A 31 0.66 18.65 -12.43
N ASN A 32 0.20 19.49 -13.37
CA ASN A 32 -1.15 20.05 -13.37
C ASN A 32 -2.21 19.00 -13.72
N ALA A 33 -1.92 18.07 -14.62
CA ALA A 33 -2.81 16.94 -14.89
C ALA A 33 -2.96 16.04 -13.64
N ARG A 34 -1.90 15.89 -12.84
CA ARG A 34 -1.92 15.10 -11.59
C ARG A 34 -2.69 15.79 -10.47
N ILE A 35 -2.61 17.14 -10.37
CA ILE A 35 -3.42 17.93 -9.41
C ILE A 35 -4.90 17.92 -9.82
N MET A 36 -5.20 17.92 -11.12
CA MET A 36 -6.57 17.74 -11.62
C MET A 36 -7.14 16.38 -11.30
N VAL A 37 -6.32 15.31 -11.36
CA VAL A 37 -6.71 13.97 -10.92
C VAL A 37 -7.03 13.95 -9.43
N SER A 38 -6.28 14.67 -8.57
CA SER A 38 -6.57 14.72 -7.12
C SER A 38 -7.94 15.31 -6.79
N LYS A 39 -8.37 16.38 -7.48
CA LYS A 39 -9.70 16.99 -7.29
C LYS A 39 -10.87 16.08 -7.69
N GLN A 40 -10.63 15.12 -8.57
CA GLN A 40 -11.63 14.13 -8.96
C GLN A 40 -11.75 12.99 -7.94
N TYR A 41 -10.69 12.73 -7.13
CA TYR A 41 -10.66 11.69 -6.11
C TYR A 41 -11.35 12.07 -4.80
N ASP A 42 -11.55 13.36 -4.49
CA ASP A 42 -12.26 13.83 -3.27
C ASP A 42 -13.70 13.32 -3.14
N ARG A 43 -14.23 12.69 -4.19
CA ARG A 43 -15.55 12.03 -4.19
C ARG A 43 -15.47 10.50 -4.33
N GLN A 44 -14.27 9.91 -4.35
CA GLN A 44 -14.09 8.47 -4.59
C GLN A 44 -13.81 7.71 -3.30
N SER A 45 -13.99 6.38 -3.36
CA SER A 45 -13.66 5.45 -2.29
C SER A 45 -12.20 5.61 -1.86
N PRO A 46 -11.86 5.55 -0.56
CA PRO A 46 -10.47 5.60 -0.09
C PRO A 46 -9.63 4.39 -0.51
N PHE A 47 -10.24 3.39 -1.11
CA PHE A 47 -9.59 2.20 -1.64
C PHE A 47 -10.21 1.78 -2.99
N ARG A 48 -9.49 0.96 -3.74
CA ARG A 48 -10.04 0.21 -4.89
C ARG A 48 -9.92 -1.28 -4.66
N LEU A 49 -10.85 -2.04 -5.23
CA LEU A 49 -10.77 -3.50 -5.25
C LEU A 49 -9.91 -3.96 -6.43
N LEU A 50 -9.18 -5.05 -6.22
CA LEU A 50 -8.28 -5.66 -7.18
C LEU A 50 -8.80 -7.00 -7.67
N GLY A 51 -8.50 -7.34 -8.91
CA GLY A 51 -8.74 -8.65 -9.47
C GLY A 51 -10.19 -9.12 -9.33
N ALA A 52 -10.38 -10.33 -8.87
CA ALA A 52 -11.70 -10.93 -8.67
C ALA A 52 -12.58 -10.18 -7.66
N ALA A 53 -11.99 -9.47 -6.71
CA ALA A 53 -12.74 -8.69 -5.72
C ALA A 53 -13.48 -7.48 -6.33
N ALA A 54 -13.07 -7.03 -7.52
CA ALA A 54 -13.75 -5.96 -8.26
C ALA A 54 -15.07 -6.42 -8.88
N ALA A 55 -15.33 -7.73 -8.98
CA ALA A 55 -16.57 -8.31 -9.49
C ALA A 55 -17.30 -9.06 -8.37
N PRO A 56 -18.52 -8.63 -8.00
CA PRO A 56 -19.24 -9.16 -6.82
C PRO A 56 -19.44 -10.68 -6.81
N GLN A 57 -19.52 -11.31 -7.99
CA GLN A 57 -19.75 -12.75 -8.12
C GLN A 57 -18.49 -13.60 -7.96
N THR A 58 -17.31 -12.98 -7.93
CA THR A 58 -16.02 -13.70 -7.95
C THR A 58 -15.21 -13.56 -6.66
N ILE A 59 -15.67 -12.77 -5.70
CA ILE A 59 -14.97 -12.52 -4.42
C ILE A 59 -14.62 -13.82 -3.67
N ALA A 60 -15.42 -14.85 -3.84
CA ALA A 60 -15.29 -16.10 -3.10
C ALA A 60 -14.47 -17.20 -3.81
N SER A 61 -13.85 -16.91 -4.94
CA SER A 61 -13.27 -17.94 -5.81
C SER A 61 -11.82 -18.33 -5.47
N SER A 62 -11.19 -17.62 -4.52
CA SER A 62 -9.82 -17.92 -4.05
C SER A 62 -9.69 -17.73 -2.53
N ALA A 63 -8.86 -18.60 -1.92
CA ALA A 63 -8.42 -18.41 -0.54
C ALA A 63 -7.30 -17.34 -0.41
N VAL A 64 -6.75 -16.86 -1.53
CA VAL A 64 -5.69 -15.86 -1.54
C VAL A 64 -6.30 -14.48 -1.70
N ILE A 65 -5.97 -13.59 -0.77
CA ILE A 65 -6.35 -12.17 -0.79
C ILE A 65 -5.08 -11.32 -0.77
N VAL A 66 -5.05 -10.29 -1.62
CA VAL A 66 -3.92 -9.37 -1.74
C VAL A 66 -4.27 -8.02 -1.14
N SER A 67 -3.38 -7.47 -0.34
CA SER A 67 -3.43 -6.10 0.21
C SER A 67 -2.30 -5.27 -0.40
N CYS A 68 -2.60 -4.06 -0.85
CA CYS A 68 -1.63 -3.09 -1.36
C CYS A 68 -1.86 -1.74 -0.65
N PRO A 69 -1.30 -1.57 0.57
CA PRO A 69 -1.67 -0.45 1.43
C PRO A 69 -1.02 0.88 1.08
N HIS A 70 0.10 0.88 0.37
CA HIS A 70 0.95 2.07 0.21
C HIS A 70 1.10 2.58 -1.24
N ALA A 71 0.32 2.06 -2.19
CA ALA A 71 0.36 2.53 -3.58
C ALA A 71 -0.57 3.72 -3.86
N GLY A 72 -1.26 4.22 -2.84
CA GLY A 72 -2.19 5.35 -2.95
C GLY A 72 -1.48 6.65 -3.32
N ARG A 73 -2.05 7.37 -4.30
CA ARG A 73 -1.51 8.63 -4.85
C ARG A 73 -2.50 9.79 -4.72
N HIS A 74 -3.58 9.61 -3.98
CA HIS A 74 -4.45 10.72 -3.61
C HIS A 74 -3.88 11.43 -2.39
N TYR A 75 -3.52 12.69 -2.55
CA TYR A 75 -3.00 13.59 -1.53
C TYR A 75 -4.12 14.59 -1.19
N PRO A 76 -4.89 14.40 -0.10
CA PRO A 76 -5.93 15.33 0.29
C PRO A 76 -5.40 16.76 0.42
N GLU A 77 -6.23 17.75 0.07
CA GLU A 77 -5.82 19.16 0.03
C GLU A 77 -5.31 19.64 1.39
N GLU A 78 -5.92 19.19 2.48
CA GLU A 78 -5.48 19.52 3.83
C GLU A 78 -4.08 18.99 4.17
N LEU A 79 -3.63 17.87 3.58
CA LEU A 79 -2.25 17.39 3.75
C LEU A 79 -1.27 18.29 3.03
N VAL A 80 -1.59 18.66 1.79
CA VAL A 80 -0.71 19.51 0.96
C VAL A 80 -0.62 20.93 1.53
N ALA A 81 -1.72 21.44 2.10
CA ALA A 81 -1.77 22.77 2.73
C ALA A 81 -1.13 22.82 4.13
N ALA A 82 -1.00 21.68 4.82
CA ALA A 82 -0.52 21.60 6.20
C ALA A 82 1.00 21.62 6.35
N GLY A 83 1.75 21.53 5.25
CA GLY A 83 3.22 21.48 5.26
C GLY A 83 3.85 22.36 4.21
N SER A 84 5.10 22.73 4.44
CA SER A 84 5.93 23.49 3.48
C SER A 84 6.56 22.61 2.40
N ILE A 85 6.43 21.28 2.53
CA ILE A 85 7.00 20.32 1.59
C ILE A 85 6.02 20.03 0.43
N GLY A 86 6.55 19.97 -0.78
CA GLY A 86 5.77 19.63 -1.98
C GLY A 86 5.38 18.15 -2.05
N ILE A 87 4.43 17.83 -2.94
CA ILE A 87 3.96 16.46 -3.18
C ILE A 87 5.12 15.50 -3.49
N GLU A 88 6.14 15.97 -4.22
CA GLU A 88 7.31 15.13 -4.58
C GLU A 88 8.02 14.56 -3.34
N ALA A 89 8.17 15.36 -2.28
CA ALA A 89 8.76 14.89 -1.03
C ALA A 89 7.82 13.92 -0.26
N LEU A 90 6.50 14.10 -0.37
CA LEU A 90 5.52 13.20 0.23
C LEU A 90 5.51 11.82 -0.46
N ARG A 91 5.85 11.79 -1.76
CA ARG A 91 5.92 10.56 -2.56
C ARG A 91 7.02 9.60 -2.12
N ASP A 92 8.01 10.06 -1.38
CA ASP A 92 9.02 9.19 -0.76
C ASP A 92 8.44 8.09 0.13
N LEU A 93 7.17 8.22 0.54
CA LEU A 93 6.45 7.23 1.34
C LEU A 93 5.59 6.28 0.49
N GLU A 94 5.46 6.52 -0.82
CA GLU A 94 4.73 5.61 -1.72
C GLU A 94 5.53 4.32 -1.94
N ASP A 95 4.80 3.21 -2.01
CA ASP A 95 5.30 1.99 -2.63
C ASP A 95 5.01 2.11 -4.15
N PHE A 96 5.93 2.74 -4.87
CA PHE A 96 5.73 3.16 -6.25
C PHE A 96 5.35 1.99 -7.16
N ALA A 97 4.25 2.15 -7.91
CA ALA A 97 3.77 1.24 -8.96
C ALA A 97 3.44 -0.21 -8.52
N VAL A 98 3.41 -0.52 -7.22
CA VAL A 98 3.01 -1.87 -6.74
C VAL A 98 1.60 -2.22 -7.18
N ASP A 99 0.69 -1.25 -7.20
CA ASP A 99 -0.67 -1.45 -7.69
C ASP A 99 -0.74 -1.80 -9.19
N ALA A 100 0.20 -1.28 -10.00
CA ALA A 100 0.29 -1.62 -11.41
C ALA A 100 0.79 -3.05 -11.63
N LEU A 101 1.72 -3.53 -10.79
CA LEU A 101 2.14 -4.94 -10.81
C LEU A 101 1.00 -5.90 -10.49
N LEU A 102 -0.03 -5.43 -9.79
CA LEU A 102 -1.19 -6.22 -9.40
C LEU A 102 -2.36 -6.14 -10.41
N ASP A 103 -2.23 -5.38 -11.49
CA ASP A 103 -3.30 -5.23 -12.48
C ASP A 103 -3.67 -6.54 -13.19
N ASP A 104 -2.71 -7.46 -13.34
CA ASP A 104 -2.95 -8.78 -13.94
C ASP A 104 -3.81 -9.71 -13.06
N LEU A 105 -4.05 -9.36 -11.81
CA LEU A 105 -5.01 -10.08 -10.96
C LEU A 105 -6.41 -10.12 -11.57
N ARG A 106 -6.78 -9.16 -12.45
CA ARG A 106 -8.05 -9.16 -13.20
C ARG A 106 -8.27 -10.40 -14.07
N HIS A 107 -7.18 -11.10 -14.43
CA HIS A 107 -7.20 -12.34 -15.22
C HIS A 107 -7.17 -13.60 -14.36
N THR A 108 -7.24 -13.46 -13.05
CA THR A 108 -7.17 -14.55 -12.07
C THR A 108 -8.43 -14.60 -11.21
N ASN A 109 -8.53 -15.62 -10.38
CA ASN A 109 -9.55 -15.72 -9.33
C ASN A 109 -9.10 -15.10 -7.98
N ILE A 110 -7.92 -14.48 -7.94
CA ILE A 110 -7.38 -13.81 -6.76
C ILE A 110 -8.01 -12.43 -6.65
N GLY A 111 -8.52 -12.10 -5.48
CA GLY A 111 -9.04 -10.78 -5.14
C GLY A 111 -8.14 -10.02 -4.20
N GLY A 112 -8.35 -8.70 -4.12
CA GLY A 112 -7.58 -7.88 -3.20
C GLY A 112 -8.12 -6.46 -3.06
N ILE A 113 -7.36 -5.66 -2.34
CA ILE A 113 -7.67 -4.26 -2.03
C ILE A 113 -6.39 -3.42 -2.11
N SER A 114 -6.50 -2.23 -2.69
CA SER A 114 -5.41 -1.25 -2.71
C SER A 114 -5.89 0.06 -2.11
N SER A 115 -5.09 0.68 -1.24
CA SER A 115 -5.35 2.06 -0.80
C SER A 115 -5.25 3.01 -1.99
N GLN A 116 -6.15 3.98 -2.06
CA GLN A 116 -6.04 5.12 -2.98
C GLN A 116 -5.46 6.36 -2.30
N ILE A 117 -5.56 6.42 -0.95
CA ILE A 117 -5.05 7.52 -0.16
C ILE A 117 -3.55 7.37 0.06
N ALA A 118 -2.82 8.46 -0.11
CA ALA A 118 -1.36 8.50 0.08
C ALA A 118 -0.99 8.10 1.51
N ARG A 119 0.04 7.27 1.65
CA ARG A 119 0.59 6.85 2.95
C ARG A 119 0.99 8.04 3.82
N ALA A 120 1.46 9.14 3.21
CA ALA A 120 1.80 10.37 3.92
C ALA A 120 0.61 10.98 4.69
N TYR A 121 -0.63 10.73 4.24
CA TYR A 121 -1.85 11.17 4.92
C TYR A 121 -2.23 10.26 6.07
N ILE A 122 -2.22 8.93 5.83
CA ILE A 122 -2.49 7.90 6.82
C ILE A 122 -1.90 6.56 6.36
N ASP A 123 -1.14 5.89 7.22
CA ASP A 123 -0.56 4.58 6.96
C ASP A 123 -1.54 3.48 7.39
N VAL A 124 -2.33 2.96 6.45
CA VAL A 124 -3.30 1.89 6.73
C VAL A 124 -2.64 0.55 7.10
N ASN A 125 -1.31 0.44 7.01
CA ASN A 125 -0.53 -0.71 7.48
C ASN A 125 0.10 -0.46 8.86
N ARG A 126 -0.56 0.34 9.71
CA ARG A 126 -0.22 0.55 11.11
C ARG A 126 -1.42 0.26 12.00
N PRO A 127 -1.21 -0.14 13.26
CA PRO A 127 -2.31 -0.18 14.24
C PRO A 127 -3.00 1.18 14.37
N GLU A 128 -4.32 1.19 14.54
CA GLU A 128 -5.13 2.41 14.69
C GLU A 128 -4.67 3.28 15.87
N ASP A 129 -4.12 2.65 16.90
CA ASP A 129 -3.59 3.31 18.10
C ASP A 129 -2.11 3.74 18.00
N ALA A 130 -1.47 3.56 16.83
CA ALA A 130 -0.05 3.93 16.63
C ALA A 130 0.12 5.43 16.32
N LEU A 131 -0.41 6.28 17.18
CA LEU A 131 -0.32 7.74 17.08
C LEU A 131 0.91 8.27 17.83
N ASP A 132 1.62 9.24 17.23
CA ASP A 132 2.71 9.97 17.89
C ASP A 132 2.12 11.17 18.64
N GLN A 133 2.10 11.09 20.00
CA GLN A 133 1.57 12.15 20.85
C GLN A 133 2.19 13.53 20.58
N ASN A 134 3.44 13.56 20.12
CA ASN A 134 4.15 14.81 19.82
C ASN A 134 3.61 15.53 18.56
N MET A 135 2.69 14.92 17.82
CA MET A 135 2.05 15.54 16.66
C MET A 135 0.78 16.31 17.00
N PHE A 136 0.32 16.29 18.26
CA PHE A 136 -1.01 16.81 18.62
C PHE A 136 -0.94 17.93 19.65
N HIS A 137 -1.86 18.90 19.52
CA HIS A 137 -2.03 19.98 20.50
C HIS A 137 -2.55 19.46 21.84
N GLU A 138 -3.48 18.49 21.79
CA GLU A 138 -4.11 17.86 22.95
C GLU A 138 -3.73 16.39 23.06
N PRO A 139 -3.86 15.80 24.26
CA PRO A 139 -3.62 14.36 24.44
C PRO A 139 -4.55 13.54 23.53
N VAL A 140 -3.98 12.60 22.78
CA VAL A 140 -4.73 11.59 22.03
C VAL A 140 -4.85 10.32 22.84
N THR A 141 -6.07 9.80 22.92
CA THR A 141 -6.33 8.53 23.60
C THR A 141 -5.71 7.38 22.82
N ALA A 142 -5.16 6.39 23.52
CA ALA A 142 -4.56 5.19 22.93
C ALA A 142 -3.28 5.39 22.10
N ALA A 143 -2.53 6.48 22.33
CA ALA A 143 -1.21 6.66 21.72
C ALA A 143 -0.24 5.57 22.17
N LYS A 144 0.14 4.67 21.25
CA LYS A 144 1.06 3.58 21.49
C LYS A 144 2.47 3.95 21.02
N GLN A 145 3.41 4.05 21.97
CA GLN A 145 4.80 4.40 21.69
C GLN A 145 5.59 3.17 21.22
N SER A 146 5.43 2.79 19.96
CA SER A 146 6.27 1.77 19.32
C SER A 146 7.56 2.39 18.74
N ARG A 147 8.58 1.56 18.45
CA ARG A 147 9.80 2.02 17.76
C ARG A 147 9.49 2.73 16.44
N LYS A 148 8.47 2.29 15.72
CA LYS A 148 8.04 2.91 14.45
C LYS A 148 7.44 4.30 14.68
N VAL A 149 6.57 4.44 15.70
CA VAL A 149 5.99 5.73 16.11
C VAL A 149 7.09 6.72 16.51
N LEU A 150 8.01 6.30 17.39
CA LEU A 150 9.15 7.14 17.81
C LEU A 150 10.05 7.54 16.64
N ALA A 151 10.20 6.68 15.62
CA ALA A 151 10.94 6.98 14.40
C ALA A 151 10.19 7.92 13.44
N GLY A 152 8.94 8.31 13.72
CA GLY A 152 8.13 9.18 12.88
C GLY A 152 7.26 8.46 11.84
N TYR A 153 7.10 7.14 11.96
CA TYR A 153 6.35 6.27 11.04
C TYR A 153 5.17 5.60 11.75
N GLY A 154 4.37 6.40 12.46
CA GLY A 154 3.11 5.98 13.09
C GLY A 154 1.97 5.84 12.08
N LEU A 155 0.74 5.76 12.61
CA LEU A 155 -0.49 5.76 11.81
C LEU A 155 -0.60 7.02 10.94
N LEU A 156 -0.29 8.19 11.50
CA LEU A 156 -0.05 9.43 10.77
C LEU A 156 1.46 9.64 10.71
N PRO A 157 2.09 9.51 9.54
CA PRO A 157 3.53 9.72 9.42
C PRO A 157 3.90 11.17 9.74
N ARG A 158 4.93 11.34 10.58
CA ARG A 158 5.47 12.64 10.94
C ARG A 158 6.59 13.07 10.02
N LEU A 159 7.31 12.10 9.45
CA LEU A 159 8.51 12.31 8.65
C LEU A 159 8.41 11.58 7.31
N THR A 160 8.99 12.17 6.27
CA THR A 160 9.29 11.49 5.01
C THR A 160 10.44 10.48 5.20
N SER A 161 10.75 9.68 4.17
CA SER A 161 11.94 8.79 4.18
C SER A 161 13.24 9.57 4.32
N ALA A 162 13.30 10.79 3.76
CA ALA A 162 14.40 11.73 3.91
C ALA A 162 14.44 12.44 5.28
N ARG A 163 13.56 12.06 6.22
CA ARG A 163 13.47 12.64 7.57
C ARG A 163 12.98 14.08 7.61
N THR A 164 12.34 14.57 6.56
CA THR A 164 11.73 15.90 6.52
C THR A 164 10.37 15.87 7.20
N PRO A 165 10.02 16.83 8.09
CA PRO A 165 8.70 16.94 8.68
C PRO A 165 7.60 17.09 7.61
N ILE A 166 6.50 16.35 7.76
CA ILE A 166 5.34 16.41 6.85
C ILE A 166 4.41 17.57 7.21
N HIS A 167 4.30 17.87 8.49
CA HIS A 167 3.43 18.93 9.01
C HIS A 167 4.26 20.04 9.67
N ASP A 168 3.96 21.30 9.35
CA ASP A 168 4.60 22.47 9.95
C ASP A 168 4.00 22.80 11.32
N THR A 169 2.77 22.34 11.58
CA THR A 169 2.02 22.61 12.83
C THR A 169 1.52 21.29 13.42
N LEU A 170 1.20 21.34 14.70
CA LEU A 170 0.55 20.21 15.37
C LEU A 170 -0.87 20.00 14.82
N LEU A 171 -1.30 18.76 14.85
CA LEU A 171 -2.65 18.35 14.45
C LEU A 171 -3.61 18.41 15.65
N SER A 172 -4.92 18.49 15.38
CA SER A 172 -5.93 18.21 16.38
C SER A 172 -6.24 16.73 16.47
N ALA A 173 -6.74 16.25 17.61
CA ALA A 173 -7.23 14.88 17.76
C ALA A 173 -8.41 14.60 16.81
N ASP A 174 -9.22 15.62 16.52
CA ASP A 174 -10.31 15.51 15.54
C ASP A 174 -9.79 15.25 14.13
N ALA A 175 -8.70 15.89 13.72
CA ALA A 175 -8.09 15.62 12.42
C ALA A 175 -7.64 14.15 12.29
N ALA A 176 -7.06 13.57 13.34
CA ALA A 176 -6.71 12.15 13.36
C ALA A 176 -7.97 11.27 13.24
N THR A 177 -9.00 11.59 14.01
CA THR A 177 -10.28 10.87 14.00
C THR A 177 -10.93 10.89 12.62
N GLN A 178 -10.95 12.04 11.95
CA GLN A 178 -11.48 12.18 10.59
C GLN A 178 -10.71 11.34 9.57
N ARG A 179 -9.38 11.34 9.62
CA ARG A 179 -8.55 10.52 8.73
C ARG A 179 -8.79 9.02 8.96
N ILE A 180 -8.91 8.60 10.21
CA ILE A 180 -9.22 7.21 10.58
C ILE A 180 -10.60 6.81 10.03
N GLN A 181 -11.61 7.64 10.21
CA GLN A 181 -12.96 7.37 9.73
C GLN A 181 -13.04 7.38 8.20
N PHE A 182 -12.32 8.27 7.54
CA PHE A 182 -12.35 8.44 6.10
C PHE A 182 -11.59 7.34 5.36
N ALA A 183 -10.40 6.95 5.80
CA ALA A 183 -9.53 6.09 5.04
C ALA A 183 -9.21 4.75 5.74
N TYR A 184 -8.82 4.78 7.00
CA TYR A 184 -8.35 3.60 7.71
C TYR A 184 -9.45 2.55 7.91
N ARG A 185 -10.54 2.94 8.57
CA ARG A 185 -11.64 2.01 8.89
C ARG A 185 -12.33 1.45 7.64
N PRO A 186 -12.65 2.24 6.60
CA PRO A 186 -13.21 1.69 5.38
C PRO A 186 -12.30 0.66 4.69
N TYR A 187 -10.98 0.91 4.65
CA TYR A 187 -10.00 -0.02 4.12
C TYR A 187 -10.02 -1.36 4.89
N HIS A 188 -9.90 -1.29 6.21
CA HIS A 188 -9.83 -2.48 7.07
C HIS A 188 -11.15 -3.24 7.11
N ASN A 189 -12.29 -2.55 7.14
CA ASN A 189 -13.60 -3.20 7.09
C ASN A 189 -13.76 -4.00 5.79
N LYS A 190 -13.36 -3.43 4.65
CA LYS A 190 -13.42 -4.14 3.37
C LYS A 190 -12.43 -5.30 3.29
N LEU A 191 -11.21 -5.13 3.78
CA LEU A 191 -10.23 -6.22 3.85
C LEU A 191 -10.74 -7.37 4.73
N GLN A 192 -11.31 -7.06 5.89
CA GLN A 192 -11.91 -8.05 6.78
C GLN A 192 -13.10 -8.79 6.12
N GLU A 193 -13.93 -8.09 5.36
CA GLU A 193 -15.00 -8.70 4.56
C GLU A 193 -14.45 -9.71 3.55
N LEU A 194 -13.40 -9.34 2.79
CA LEU A 194 -12.75 -10.22 1.82
C LEU A 194 -12.16 -11.47 2.47
N LEU A 195 -11.47 -11.31 3.61
CA LEU A 195 -10.91 -12.42 4.38
C LEU A 195 -12.03 -13.32 4.95
N GLY A 196 -13.13 -12.71 5.40
CA GLY A 196 -14.31 -13.44 5.87
C GLY A 196 -14.93 -14.32 4.78
N TYR A 197 -15.06 -13.82 3.56
CA TYR A 197 -15.52 -14.61 2.42
C TYR A 197 -14.57 -15.76 2.09
N ALA A 198 -13.26 -15.52 2.08
CA ALA A 198 -12.29 -16.57 1.84
C ALA A 198 -12.37 -17.67 2.92
N MET A 199 -12.48 -17.28 4.21
CA MET A 199 -12.66 -18.21 5.32
C MET A 199 -13.94 -19.04 5.19
N GLN A 200 -15.07 -18.41 4.86
CA GLN A 200 -16.37 -19.09 4.72
C GLN A 200 -16.37 -20.12 3.58
N ASN A 201 -15.70 -19.82 2.46
CA ASN A 201 -15.77 -20.67 1.26
C ASN A 201 -14.67 -21.72 1.21
N HIS A 202 -13.53 -21.49 1.88
CA HIS A 202 -12.34 -22.35 1.79
C HIS A 202 -11.90 -22.92 3.14
N GLY A 203 -12.46 -22.45 4.26
CA GLY A 203 -12.04 -22.83 5.62
C GLY A 203 -10.70 -22.23 6.06
N HIS A 204 -10.04 -21.45 5.20
CA HIS A 204 -8.78 -20.77 5.45
C HIS A 204 -8.59 -19.61 4.47
N TYR A 205 -7.61 -18.76 4.73
CA TYR A 205 -7.15 -17.75 3.78
C TYR A 205 -5.64 -17.53 3.87
N LEU A 206 -5.08 -16.96 2.80
CA LEU A 206 -3.74 -16.42 2.76
C LEU A 206 -3.82 -14.94 2.40
N LEU A 207 -3.40 -14.07 3.33
CA LEU A 207 -3.23 -12.65 3.06
C LEU A 207 -1.80 -12.38 2.60
N ILE A 208 -1.67 -11.80 1.40
CA ILE A 208 -0.39 -11.33 0.86
C ILE A 208 -0.40 -9.80 0.90
N ASP A 209 0.46 -9.21 1.73
CA ASP A 209 0.63 -7.78 1.84
C ASP A 209 1.80 -7.34 0.94
N CYS A 210 1.47 -6.63 -0.15
CA CYS A 210 2.41 -6.29 -1.21
C CYS A 210 3.00 -4.89 -0.99
N HIS A 211 4.32 -4.84 -0.97
CA HIS A 211 5.11 -3.63 -0.80
C HIS A 211 6.23 -3.55 -1.82
N SER A 212 6.69 -2.34 -2.12
CA SER A 212 8.02 -2.13 -2.68
C SER A 212 9.03 -1.77 -1.58
N MET A 213 10.29 -1.94 -1.89
CA MET A 213 11.39 -1.54 -1.02
C MET A 213 12.52 -0.97 -1.87
N PRO A 214 13.43 -0.14 -1.31
CA PRO A 214 14.61 0.31 -2.02
C PRO A 214 15.45 -0.85 -2.54
N ALA A 215 16.12 -0.65 -3.67
CA ALA A 215 17.03 -1.65 -4.26
C ALA A 215 18.28 -1.89 -3.40
N THR A 216 18.63 -0.94 -2.54
CA THR A 216 19.78 -1.03 -1.63
C THR A 216 19.36 -0.79 -0.19
N ASP A 217 20.11 -1.34 0.75
CA ASP A 217 19.95 -1.05 2.17
C ASP A 217 20.71 0.24 2.57
N GLN A 218 20.66 0.60 3.86
CA GLN A 218 21.33 1.76 4.41
C GLN A 218 22.88 1.76 4.30
N TYR A 219 23.46 0.67 3.83
CA TYR A 219 24.90 0.48 3.60
C TYR A 219 25.24 0.33 2.12
N ASP A 220 24.34 0.74 1.21
CA ASP A 220 24.47 0.61 -0.26
C ASP A 220 24.62 -0.83 -0.77
N ARG A 221 24.21 -1.83 0.00
CA ARG A 221 24.23 -3.22 -0.43
C ARG A 221 22.94 -3.54 -1.18
N HIS A 222 23.07 -4.13 -2.37
CA HIS A 222 21.92 -4.58 -3.12
C HIS A 222 21.06 -5.57 -2.32
N LEU A 223 19.76 -5.30 -2.28
CA LEU A 223 18.77 -6.21 -1.72
C LEU A 223 18.27 -7.17 -2.80
N PRO A 224 17.80 -8.37 -2.44
CA PRO A 224 17.15 -9.27 -3.40
C PRO A 224 15.91 -8.60 -4.03
N ASP A 225 15.61 -8.92 -5.30
CA ASP A 225 14.45 -8.37 -6.02
C ASP A 225 13.13 -8.72 -5.33
N ILE A 226 13.05 -9.88 -4.67
CA ILE A 226 11.88 -10.31 -3.90
C ILE A 226 12.31 -10.70 -2.50
N VAL A 227 11.69 -10.05 -1.50
CA VAL A 227 11.86 -10.41 -0.08
C VAL A 227 10.51 -10.83 0.48
N ARG A 228 10.47 -12.06 1.01
CA ARG A 228 9.32 -12.51 1.78
C ARG A 228 9.50 -12.11 3.25
N GLY A 229 8.69 -11.17 3.70
CA GLY A 229 8.57 -10.86 5.13
C GLY A 229 7.87 -12.00 5.87
N LEU A 230 8.31 -12.31 7.09
CA LEU A 230 7.53 -13.14 8.00
C LEU A 230 6.31 -12.35 8.46
N PRO A 231 5.17 -13.01 8.76
CA PRO A 231 4.02 -12.33 9.31
C PRO A 231 4.45 -11.57 10.56
N TRP A 232 4.14 -10.27 10.59
CA TRP A 232 4.48 -9.42 11.73
C TRP A 232 3.65 -9.87 12.94
N PRO A 233 4.24 -10.16 14.10
CA PRO A 233 3.51 -10.69 15.25
C PRO A 233 2.46 -9.72 15.83
N ASN A 234 2.34 -8.52 15.27
CA ASN A 234 1.49 -7.43 15.73
C ASN A 234 0.42 -6.99 14.73
N PHE A 235 0.01 -7.81 13.76
CA PHE A 235 -1.31 -7.62 13.21
C PHE A 235 -2.29 -7.72 14.37
N GLY A 236 -2.97 -6.61 14.65
CA GLY A 236 -3.89 -6.52 15.77
C GLY A 236 -4.94 -7.66 15.76
N PRO A 237 -5.77 -7.77 16.79
CA PRO A 237 -6.71 -8.89 16.98
C PRO A 237 -7.66 -9.13 15.79
N LEU A 238 -7.72 -8.20 14.83
CA LEU A 238 -8.54 -8.30 13.63
C LEU A 238 -8.13 -9.43 12.66
N TYR A 239 -6.87 -9.91 12.73
CA TYR A 239 -6.35 -10.93 11.81
C TYR A 239 -5.87 -12.20 12.50
N ARG A 240 -6.09 -12.34 13.81
CA ARG A 240 -5.84 -13.61 14.50
C ARG A 240 -6.99 -14.55 14.21
N GLN A 241 -6.67 -15.73 13.65
CA GLN A 241 -7.55 -16.88 13.75
C GLN A 241 -7.88 -17.08 15.23
N THR A 242 -9.14 -16.97 15.58
CA THR A 242 -9.64 -17.54 16.85
C THR A 242 -9.74 -19.04 16.62
N ASP A 243 -8.94 -19.82 17.33
CA ASP A 243 -9.09 -21.28 17.44
C ASP A 243 -10.50 -21.65 17.91
#